data_8ced292df65228bd5fe7691a5b1c07fc
#
_entry.id   8ced292df65228bd5fe7691a5b1c07fc
#
_cell.length_a   1.000
_cell.length_b   1.000
_cell.length_c   1.000
_cell.angle_alpha   90.00
_cell.angle_beta   90.00
_cell.angle_gamma   90.00
#
_symmetry.space_group_name_H-M   'P 1'
#
loop_
_entity.id
_entity.type
_entity.pdbx_description
1 polymer ?
#
loop_
_entity_poly.entity_id
_entity_poly.type
_entity_poly.pdbx_seq_one_letter_code
_entity_poly.pdbx_strand_id
1 'polypeptide(L)'
;MKVFFNLFFFFSLTSFSQSLTNDYIKNYKDLAIEEMKLYNIPASITLSQGILESSNGESMLATKANNHFGIKCHSSWEGDRVFHDDDEKGECFRKYSNVEDSYRDHSLFLANSSRYSFLFDIPLTNYKSWAKGLKKAGYATNPKYSKLLINIIKRYNLDQYDNSNESFRRFYFSSSYGLPYLYGVGINYINKKNYLSLDLNSSYIYLNKLSFCYNYKLYNKIYFGLNTG
;
A
#
# COMPACT_ATOMS: atom_id res chain seq x y z
N MET A 1 -39.35 -25.31 -15.88
CA MET A 1 -38.11 -25.01 -16.62
C MET A 1 -37.63 -23.55 -16.53
N LYS A 2 -38.38 -22.62 -15.93
CA LYS A 2 -38.01 -21.19 -15.80
C LYS A 2 -37.20 -20.86 -14.51
N VAL A 3 -37.26 -21.70 -13.49
CA VAL A 3 -36.60 -21.42 -12.19
C VAL A 3 -35.09 -21.76 -12.21
N PHE A 4 -34.66 -22.71 -13.04
CA PHE A 4 -33.26 -23.09 -13.14
C PHE A 4 -32.37 -22.06 -13.87
N PHE A 5 -32.93 -21.28 -14.79
CA PHE A 5 -32.16 -20.29 -15.56
C PHE A 5 -31.77 -19.07 -14.73
N ASN A 6 -32.62 -18.66 -13.76
CA ASN A 6 -32.32 -17.53 -12.89
C ASN A 6 -31.25 -17.85 -11.82
N LEU A 7 -31.16 -19.13 -11.38
CA LEU A 7 -30.14 -19.53 -10.39
C LEU A 7 -28.73 -19.53 -11.01
N PHE A 8 -28.60 -19.90 -12.27
CA PHE A 8 -27.33 -19.93 -12.99
C PHE A 8 -26.77 -18.52 -13.27
N PHE A 9 -27.66 -17.56 -13.52
CA PHE A 9 -27.24 -16.17 -13.78
C PHE A 9 -26.76 -15.47 -12.50
N PHE A 10 -27.38 -15.75 -11.34
CA PHE A 10 -26.92 -15.23 -10.05
C PHE A 10 -25.58 -15.82 -9.63
N PHE A 11 -25.32 -17.08 -9.92
CA PHE A 11 -24.05 -17.73 -9.57
C PHE A 11 -22.87 -17.20 -10.39
N SER A 12 -23.09 -16.87 -11.67
CA SER A 12 -22.05 -16.31 -12.53
C SER A 12 -21.64 -14.88 -12.13
N LEU A 13 -22.58 -14.04 -11.67
CA LEU A 13 -22.29 -12.70 -11.20
C LEU A 13 -21.48 -12.66 -9.91
N THR A 14 -21.73 -13.58 -8.97
CA THR A 14 -20.97 -13.66 -7.72
C THR A 14 -19.55 -14.14 -7.95
N SER A 15 -19.32 -15.08 -8.86
CA SER A 15 -17.99 -15.58 -9.21
C SER A 15 -17.15 -14.51 -9.91
N PHE A 16 -17.73 -13.72 -10.78
CA PHE A 16 -17.03 -12.63 -11.47
C PHE A 16 -16.60 -11.51 -10.50
N SER A 17 -17.48 -11.08 -9.61
CA SER A 17 -17.16 -10.06 -8.59
C SER A 17 -16.06 -10.52 -7.62
N GLN A 18 -16.03 -11.81 -7.29
CA GLN A 18 -14.99 -12.37 -6.42
C GLN A 18 -13.62 -12.42 -7.11
N SER A 19 -13.58 -12.65 -8.42
CA SER A 19 -12.35 -12.58 -9.22
C SER A 19 -11.77 -11.17 -9.21
N LEU A 20 -12.57 -10.14 -9.50
CA LEU A 20 -12.14 -8.73 -9.51
C LEU A 20 -11.54 -8.30 -8.15
N THR A 21 -12.18 -8.69 -7.05
CA THR A 21 -11.65 -8.35 -5.72
C THR A 21 -10.32 -9.04 -5.44
N ASN A 22 -10.15 -10.30 -5.84
CA ASN A 22 -8.89 -11.01 -5.67
C ASN A 22 -7.78 -10.38 -6.51
N ASP A 23 -8.09 -9.93 -7.73
CA ASP A 23 -7.14 -9.23 -8.60
C ASP A 23 -6.74 -7.88 -7.99
N TYR A 24 -7.70 -7.13 -7.44
CA TYR A 24 -7.42 -5.90 -6.70
C TYR A 24 -6.46 -6.14 -5.53
N ILE A 25 -6.74 -7.13 -4.70
CA ILE A 25 -5.89 -7.50 -3.56
C ILE A 25 -4.48 -7.88 -4.04
N LYS A 26 -4.39 -8.71 -5.06
CA LYS A 26 -3.11 -9.15 -5.64
C LYS A 26 -2.26 -7.96 -6.10
N ASN A 27 -2.89 -6.98 -6.75
CA ASN A 27 -2.19 -5.83 -7.31
C ASN A 27 -1.76 -4.81 -6.24
N TYR A 28 -2.54 -4.64 -5.16
CA TYR A 28 -2.35 -3.50 -4.25
C TYR A 28 -2.00 -3.89 -2.80
N LYS A 29 -1.94 -5.18 -2.45
CA LYS A 29 -1.59 -5.60 -1.07
C LYS A 29 -0.21 -5.13 -0.63
N ASP A 30 0.77 -5.18 -1.51
CA ASP A 30 2.14 -4.78 -1.18
C ASP A 30 2.23 -3.27 -0.93
N LEU A 31 1.48 -2.48 -1.70
CA LEU A 31 1.36 -1.05 -1.52
C LEU A 31 0.67 -0.70 -0.18
N ALA A 32 -0.43 -1.38 0.15
CA ALA A 32 -1.09 -1.19 1.44
C ALA A 32 -0.21 -1.57 2.63
N ILE A 33 0.61 -2.62 2.50
CA ILE A 33 1.60 -3.01 3.51
C ILE A 33 2.72 -1.95 3.64
N GLU A 34 3.14 -1.36 2.53
CA GLU A 34 4.11 -0.26 2.56
C GLU A 34 3.56 0.95 3.29
N GLU A 35 2.35 1.38 2.96
CA GLU A 35 1.67 2.49 3.62
C GLU A 35 1.44 2.23 5.12
N MET A 36 1.08 1.00 5.51
CA MET A 36 0.99 0.62 6.92
C MET A 36 2.32 0.81 7.65
N LYS A 37 3.44 0.43 7.04
CA LYS A 37 4.78 0.58 7.64
C LYS A 37 5.20 2.04 7.79
N LEU A 38 4.75 2.90 6.89
CA LEU A 38 5.10 4.33 6.87
C LEU A 38 4.22 5.16 7.80
N TYR A 39 2.93 4.84 7.84
CA TYR A 39 1.92 5.69 8.49
C TYR A 39 1.17 5.03 9.64
N ASN A 40 1.46 3.77 9.98
CA ASN A 40 0.79 3.04 11.06
C ASN A 40 -0.74 2.92 10.87
N ILE A 41 -1.20 2.71 9.63
CA ILE A 41 -2.59 2.41 9.28
C ILE A 41 -2.65 0.93 8.89
N PRO A 42 -3.57 0.09 9.45
CA PRO A 42 -3.63 -1.32 9.08
C PRO A 42 -3.77 -1.53 7.57
N ALA A 43 -2.96 -2.42 7.00
CA ALA A 43 -3.03 -2.75 5.57
C ALA A 43 -4.41 -3.28 5.19
N SER A 44 -5.04 -4.06 6.07
CA SER A 44 -6.41 -4.56 5.90
C SER A 44 -7.44 -3.44 5.78
N ILE A 45 -7.28 -2.37 6.56
CA ILE A 45 -8.14 -1.18 6.49
C ILE A 45 -7.94 -0.48 5.16
N THR A 46 -6.70 -0.16 4.77
CA THR A 46 -6.40 0.51 3.51
C THR A 46 -6.93 -0.30 2.32
N LEU A 47 -6.68 -1.62 2.28
CA LEU A 47 -7.21 -2.48 1.21
C LEU A 47 -8.73 -2.53 1.18
N SER A 48 -9.39 -2.69 2.34
CA SER A 48 -10.85 -2.77 2.36
C SER A 48 -11.52 -1.45 1.97
N GLN A 49 -10.92 -0.32 2.30
CA GLN A 49 -11.36 0.98 1.81
C GLN A 49 -11.16 1.09 0.29
N GLY A 50 -9.96 0.78 -0.22
CA GLY A 50 -9.70 0.80 -1.65
C GLY A 50 -10.66 -0.08 -2.44
N ILE A 51 -10.94 -1.30 -2.00
CA ILE A 51 -11.93 -2.21 -2.59
C ILE A 51 -13.33 -1.57 -2.63
N LEU A 52 -13.76 -0.98 -1.51
CA LEU A 52 -15.10 -0.41 -1.36
C LEU A 52 -15.27 0.87 -2.17
N GLU A 53 -14.35 1.83 -2.02
CA GLU A 53 -14.44 3.17 -2.60
C GLU A 53 -14.20 3.16 -4.11
N SER A 54 -13.33 2.25 -4.60
CA SER A 54 -13.00 2.17 -6.01
C SER A 54 -13.84 1.14 -6.81
N SER A 55 -14.78 0.45 -6.18
CA SER A 55 -15.48 -0.68 -6.80
C SER A 55 -14.48 -1.72 -7.37
N ASN A 56 -13.52 -2.15 -6.56
CA ASN A 56 -12.41 -3.04 -6.97
C ASN A 56 -11.46 -2.43 -8.03
N GLY A 57 -11.31 -1.12 -8.07
CA GLY A 57 -10.50 -0.42 -9.07
C GLY A 57 -11.23 -0.11 -10.38
N GLU A 58 -12.51 -0.48 -10.52
CA GLU A 58 -13.29 -0.33 -11.73
C GLU A 58 -14.07 1.00 -11.79
N SER A 59 -14.10 1.77 -10.70
CA SER A 59 -14.81 3.06 -10.69
C SER A 59 -14.21 4.06 -11.67
N MET A 60 -14.99 5.03 -12.10
CA MET A 60 -14.53 6.11 -12.99
C MET A 60 -13.34 6.85 -12.36
N LEU A 61 -13.39 7.15 -11.07
CA LEU A 61 -12.32 7.83 -10.36
C LEU A 61 -11.04 6.99 -10.31
N ALA A 62 -11.15 5.68 -10.10
CA ALA A 62 -9.99 4.80 -10.10
C ALA A 62 -9.36 4.68 -11.50
N THR A 63 -10.18 4.47 -12.54
CA THR A 63 -9.68 4.20 -13.89
C THR A 63 -9.22 5.45 -14.66
N LYS A 64 -9.82 6.62 -14.42
CA LYS A 64 -9.51 7.87 -15.14
C LYS A 64 -8.65 8.85 -14.34
N ALA A 65 -8.63 8.72 -13.02
CA ALA A 65 -7.93 9.64 -12.14
C ALA A 65 -6.93 8.96 -11.20
N ASN A 66 -6.75 7.64 -11.26
CA ASN A 66 -5.99 6.85 -10.29
C ASN A 66 -6.43 7.11 -8.83
N ASN A 67 -7.65 7.59 -8.61
CA ASN A 67 -8.16 7.97 -7.29
C ASN A 67 -8.99 6.83 -6.71
N HIS A 68 -8.33 5.95 -5.97
CA HIS A 68 -8.91 4.73 -5.41
C HIS A 68 -9.72 4.96 -4.13
N PHE A 69 -9.67 6.14 -3.55
CA PHE A 69 -10.31 6.45 -2.27
C PHE A 69 -11.35 7.58 -2.37
N GLY A 70 -11.62 8.08 -3.59
CA GLY A 70 -12.57 9.15 -3.79
C GLY A 70 -12.19 10.45 -3.06
N ILE A 71 -10.90 10.78 -3.00
CA ILE A 71 -10.47 11.98 -2.29
C ILE A 71 -10.84 13.21 -3.11
N LYS A 72 -11.69 14.06 -2.49
CA LYS A 72 -12.16 15.32 -3.08
C LYS A 72 -11.05 16.39 -3.03
N CYS A 73 -11.09 17.34 -3.95
CA CYS A 73 -10.21 18.51 -3.89
C CYS A 73 -10.58 19.34 -2.64
N HIS A 74 -9.56 19.76 -1.93
CA HIS A 74 -9.69 20.80 -0.92
C HIS A 74 -9.04 22.09 -1.45
N SER A 75 -9.24 23.20 -0.77
CA SER A 75 -8.72 24.51 -1.19
C SER A 75 -7.20 24.56 -1.40
N SER A 76 -6.46 23.67 -0.73
CA SER A 76 -5.01 23.52 -0.82
C SER A 76 -4.52 22.57 -1.92
N TRP A 77 -5.42 21.98 -2.72
CA TRP A 77 -5.02 21.05 -3.77
C TRP A 77 -4.61 21.78 -5.04
N GLU A 78 -3.35 21.66 -5.41
CA GLU A 78 -2.76 22.31 -6.60
C GLU A 78 -2.53 21.32 -7.78
N GLY A 79 -2.73 19.99 -7.55
CA GLY A 79 -2.56 18.97 -8.57
C GLY A 79 -3.71 18.90 -9.59
N ASP A 80 -3.60 17.94 -10.50
CA ASP A 80 -4.63 17.65 -11.51
C ASP A 80 -5.97 17.30 -10.88
N ARG A 81 -7.06 17.54 -11.63
CA ARG A 81 -8.44 17.43 -11.15
C ARG A 81 -9.30 16.68 -12.15
N VAL A 82 -10.31 16.01 -11.63
CA VAL A 82 -11.42 15.46 -12.42
C VAL A 82 -12.72 15.83 -11.73
N PHE A 83 -13.75 16.07 -12.53
CA PHE A 83 -15.08 16.40 -12.03
C PHE A 83 -16.02 15.21 -12.23
N HIS A 84 -16.78 14.88 -11.20
CA HIS A 84 -17.70 13.76 -11.19
C HIS A 84 -18.91 14.08 -10.31
N ASP A 85 -20.07 13.58 -10.69
CA ASP A 85 -21.28 13.69 -9.89
C ASP A 85 -21.26 12.58 -8.81
N ASP A 86 -21.27 12.98 -7.53
CA ASP A 86 -21.32 12.07 -6.38
C ASP A 86 -22.45 12.54 -5.44
N ASP A 87 -22.14 13.12 -4.27
CA ASP A 87 -23.16 13.72 -3.41
C ASP A 87 -23.79 14.96 -4.04
N GLU A 88 -22.99 15.71 -4.79
CA GLU A 88 -23.41 16.91 -5.55
C GLU A 88 -22.97 16.79 -7.01
N LYS A 89 -23.57 17.63 -7.88
CA LYS A 89 -23.18 17.68 -9.29
C LYS A 89 -21.85 18.38 -9.47
N GLY A 90 -20.97 17.78 -10.28
CA GLY A 90 -19.70 18.40 -10.66
C GLY A 90 -18.71 18.54 -9.52
N GLU A 91 -18.69 17.65 -8.54
CA GLU A 91 -17.72 17.69 -7.46
C GLU A 91 -16.30 17.45 -7.98
N CYS A 92 -15.36 18.16 -7.34
CA CYS A 92 -13.96 18.10 -7.70
C CYS A 92 -13.27 16.95 -6.94
N PHE A 93 -12.62 16.05 -7.68
CA PHE A 93 -11.79 14.96 -7.15
C PHE A 93 -10.34 15.13 -7.61
N ARG A 94 -9.41 14.71 -6.73
CA ARG A 94 -7.98 14.71 -7.04
C ARG A 94 -7.69 13.70 -8.14
N LYS A 95 -6.81 14.07 -9.07
CA LYS A 95 -6.29 13.16 -10.08
C LYS A 95 -4.80 12.94 -9.84
N TYR A 96 -4.38 11.70 -9.82
CA TYR A 96 -3.01 11.30 -9.54
C TYR A 96 -2.32 10.76 -10.79
N SER A 97 -1.00 10.87 -10.83
CA SER A 97 -0.18 10.35 -11.93
C SER A 97 -0.14 8.82 -11.94
N ASN A 98 -0.22 8.21 -10.77
CA ASN A 98 -0.21 6.76 -10.55
C ASN A 98 -1.07 6.40 -9.32
N VAL A 99 -1.27 5.11 -9.09
CA VAL A 99 -2.08 4.61 -7.97
C VAL A 99 -1.35 4.77 -6.63
N GLU A 100 -0.04 4.68 -6.62
CA GLU A 100 0.81 4.86 -5.45
C GLU A 100 0.58 6.22 -4.79
N ASP A 101 0.46 7.29 -5.59
CA ASP A 101 0.16 8.63 -5.10
C ASP A 101 -1.21 8.70 -4.42
N SER A 102 -2.20 7.98 -4.93
CA SER A 102 -3.53 7.89 -4.30
C SER A 102 -3.48 7.21 -2.93
N TYR A 103 -2.74 6.10 -2.81
CA TYR A 103 -2.56 5.39 -1.55
C TYR A 103 -1.78 6.24 -0.54
N ARG A 104 -0.74 6.93 -1.01
CA ARG A 104 0.05 7.86 -0.20
C ARG A 104 -0.81 9.01 0.32
N ASP A 105 -1.59 9.63 -0.53
CA ASP A 105 -2.44 10.75 -0.16
C ASP A 105 -3.56 10.33 0.81
N HIS A 106 -4.14 9.14 0.64
CA HIS A 106 -5.08 8.55 1.60
C HIS A 106 -4.43 8.38 2.98
N SER A 107 -3.22 7.86 3.03
CA SER A 107 -2.48 7.69 4.28
C SER A 107 -2.19 9.02 4.96
N LEU A 108 -1.76 10.03 4.19
CA LEU A 108 -1.53 11.38 4.67
C LEU A 108 -2.82 12.06 5.14
N PHE A 109 -3.93 11.85 4.44
CA PHE A 109 -5.24 12.38 4.82
C PHE A 109 -5.67 11.88 6.21
N LEU A 110 -5.45 10.61 6.51
CA LEU A 110 -5.75 10.06 7.84
C LEU A 110 -4.72 10.52 8.88
N ALA A 111 -3.43 10.48 8.56
CA ALA A 111 -2.36 10.76 9.52
C ALA A 111 -2.28 12.23 9.94
N ASN A 112 -2.60 13.17 9.04
CA ASN A 112 -2.46 14.61 9.28
C ASN A 112 -3.73 15.27 9.84
N SER A 113 -4.86 14.57 9.85
CA SER A 113 -6.11 15.14 10.34
C SER A 113 -6.32 14.80 11.81
N SER A 114 -6.45 15.82 12.66
CA SER A 114 -6.73 15.68 14.10
C SER A 114 -7.97 14.84 14.40
N ARG A 115 -8.95 14.84 13.49
CA ARG A 115 -10.18 14.07 13.59
C ARG A 115 -9.93 12.55 13.67
N TYR A 116 -8.84 12.07 13.08
CA TYR A 116 -8.46 10.66 13.06
C TYR A 116 -7.35 10.30 14.05
N SER A 117 -6.78 11.27 14.78
CA SER A 117 -5.62 11.05 15.66
C SER A 117 -5.79 9.90 16.65
N PHE A 118 -6.96 9.74 17.25
CA PHE A 118 -7.27 8.67 18.21
C PHE A 118 -7.20 7.26 17.60
N LEU A 119 -7.26 7.12 16.28
CA LEU A 119 -7.12 5.83 15.60
C LEU A 119 -5.72 5.24 15.79
N PHE A 120 -4.73 6.10 15.88
CA PHE A 120 -3.33 5.70 15.98
C PHE A 120 -2.94 5.16 17.37
N ASP A 121 -3.83 5.27 18.36
CA ASP A 121 -3.72 4.60 19.66
C ASP A 121 -4.24 3.15 19.60
N ILE A 122 -4.89 2.75 18.51
CA ILE A 122 -5.44 1.41 18.31
C ILE A 122 -4.35 0.52 17.70
N PRO A 123 -4.10 -0.69 18.25
CA PRO A 123 -3.15 -1.64 17.64
C PRO A 123 -3.50 -1.92 16.18
N LEU A 124 -2.48 -2.02 15.32
CA LEU A 124 -2.65 -2.32 13.89
C LEU A 124 -3.45 -3.60 13.62
N THR A 125 -3.29 -4.61 14.48
CA THR A 125 -4.01 -5.89 14.38
C THR A 125 -5.48 -5.81 14.77
N ASN A 126 -5.93 -4.67 15.33
CA ASN A 126 -7.32 -4.49 15.73
C ASN A 126 -8.14 -3.73 14.69
N TYR A 127 -8.19 -4.29 13.46
CA TYR A 127 -8.95 -3.70 12.35
C TYR A 127 -10.43 -3.43 12.66
N LYS A 128 -11.05 -4.21 13.58
CA LYS A 128 -12.45 -3.99 13.96
C LYS A 128 -12.65 -2.66 14.69
N SER A 129 -11.73 -2.31 15.59
CA SER A 129 -11.76 -1.02 16.28
C SER A 129 -11.39 0.12 15.34
N TRP A 130 -10.45 -0.09 14.42
CA TRP A 130 -10.12 0.85 13.35
C TRP A 130 -11.33 1.17 12.46
N ALA A 131 -12.03 0.15 11.95
CA ALA A 131 -13.22 0.33 11.11
C ALA A 131 -14.34 1.09 11.83
N LYS A 132 -14.58 0.78 13.13
CA LYS A 132 -15.55 1.51 13.96
C LYS A 132 -15.11 2.95 14.21
N GLY A 133 -13.83 3.15 14.45
CA GLY A 133 -13.24 4.46 14.67
C GLY A 133 -13.35 5.36 13.45
N LEU A 134 -13.06 4.86 12.24
CA LEU A 134 -13.25 5.57 10.97
C LEU A 134 -14.71 6.04 10.82
N LYS A 135 -15.69 5.16 11.10
CA LYS A 135 -17.10 5.56 11.06
C LYS A 135 -17.43 6.62 12.11
N LYS A 136 -16.93 6.47 13.35
CA LYS A 136 -17.12 7.45 14.43
C LYS A 136 -16.52 8.81 14.07
N ALA A 137 -15.37 8.82 13.43
CA ALA A 137 -14.70 10.05 12.94
C ALA A 137 -15.40 10.67 11.72
N GLY A 138 -16.42 10.02 11.14
CA GLY A 138 -17.16 10.56 10.01
C GLY A 138 -16.43 10.41 8.67
N TYR A 139 -15.63 9.35 8.48
CA TYR A 139 -14.99 9.07 7.20
C TYR A 139 -16.02 8.89 6.07
N ALA A 140 -17.13 8.22 6.38
CA ALA A 140 -18.24 8.03 5.45
C ALA A 140 -19.58 8.29 6.14
N THR A 141 -20.56 8.76 5.38
CA THR A 141 -21.93 9.02 5.83
C THR A 141 -22.71 7.73 6.10
N ASN A 142 -22.45 6.68 5.33
CA ASN A 142 -23.15 5.39 5.41
C ASN A 142 -23.09 4.79 6.83
N PRO A 143 -24.25 4.55 7.51
CA PRO A 143 -24.28 3.98 8.86
C PRO A 143 -23.71 2.57 8.95
N LYS A 144 -23.66 1.84 7.84
CA LYS A 144 -23.13 0.46 7.76
C LYS A 144 -21.63 0.41 7.41
N TYR A 145 -20.95 1.56 7.25
CA TYR A 145 -19.58 1.63 6.75
C TYR A 145 -18.62 0.70 7.47
N SER A 146 -18.58 0.75 8.80
CA SER A 146 -17.71 -0.13 9.58
C SER A 146 -17.98 -1.62 9.38
N LYS A 147 -19.27 -2.00 9.22
CA LYS A 147 -19.65 -3.38 8.92
C LYS A 147 -19.20 -3.82 7.54
N LEU A 148 -19.28 -2.92 6.54
CA LEU A 148 -18.82 -3.19 5.17
C LEU A 148 -17.32 -3.48 5.16
N LEU A 149 -16.50 -2.64 5.78
CA LEU A 149 -15.05 -2.86 5.89
C LEU A 149 -14.74 -4.18 6.61
N ILE A 150 -15.34 -4.43 7.77
CA ILE A 150 -15.12 -5.66 8.54
C ILE A 150 -15.50 -6.91 7.73
N ASN A 151 -16.59 -6.85 6.95
CA ASN A 151 -17.03 -7.96 6.13
C ASN A 151 -16.05 -8.24 4.97
N ILE A 152 -15.54 -7.19 4.31
CA ILE A 152 -14.51 -7.32 3.27
C ILE A 152 -13.25 -7.94 3.87
N ILE A 153 -12.75 -7.40 4.98
CA ILE A 153 -11.55 -7.91 5.65
C ILE A 153 -11.69 -9.39 6.00
N LYS A 154 -12.81 -9.78 6.60
CA LYS A 154 -13.07 -11.19 6.95
C LYS A 154 -13.20 -12.09 5.73
N ARG A 155 -13.94 -11.63 4.70
CA ARG A 155 -14.22 -12.44 3.50
C ARG A 155 -12.95 -12.81 2.76
N TYR A 156 -11.99 -11.89 2.71
CA TYR A 156 -10.75 -12.02 1.95
C TYR A 156 -9.52 -12.23 2.83
N ASN A 157 -9.71 -12.43 4.16
CA ASN A 157 -8.63 -12.62 5.14
C ASN A 157 -7.55 -11.52 5.07
N LEU A 158 -7.96 -10.25 4.91
CA LEU A 158 -7.02 -9.15 4.72
C LEU A 158 -6.20 -8.85 5.97
N ASP A 159 -6.69 -9.22 7.17
CA ASP A 159 -6.00 -9.06 8.45
C ASP A 159 -4.69 -9.85 8.54
N GLN A 160 -4.47 -10.84 7.69
CA GLN A 160 -3.16 -11.49 7.54
C GLN A 160 -2.04 -10.50 7.19
N TYR A 161 -2.36 -9.39 6.52
CA TYR A 161 -1.40 -8.36 6.12
C TYR A 161 -1.06 -7.37 7.24
N ASP A 162 -1.86 -7.30 8.32
CA ASP A 162 -1.63 -6.42 9.46
C ASP A 162 -0.53 -6.93 10.39
N ASN A 163 -0.29 -8.24 10.37
CA ASN A 163 0.76 -8.89 11.15
C ASN A 163 2.14 -8.81 10.50
N SER A 164 2.37 -7.87 9.58
CA SER A 164 3.66 -7.72 8.93
C SER A 164 4.78 -7.27 9.89
N ASN A 165 4.94 -8.00 11.00
CA ASN A 165 6.20 -8.25 11.67
C ASN A 165 7.15 -9.10 10.80
N GLU A 166 6.79 -9.34 9.53
CA GLU A 166 7.79 -9.63 8.54
C GLU A 166 8.68 -8.38 8.48
N SER A 167 9.62 -8.38 9.43
CA SER A 167 10.83 -7.59 9.28
C SER A 167 11.20 -7.75 7.82
N PHE A 168 11.26 -6.67 7.09
CA PHE A 168 11.64 -6.63 5.69
C PHE A 168 13.10 -7.12 5.63
N ARG A 169 13.27 -8.43 5.79
CA ARG A 169 14.55 -9.11 5.70
C ARG A 169 14.65 -9.59 4.28
N ARG A 170 15.35 -8.86 3.45
CA ARG A 170 15.67 -9.31 2.10
C ARG A 170 17.15 -9.59 2.01
N PHE A 171 17.47 -10.82 1.65
CA PHE A 171 18.77 -11.17 1.13
C PHE A 171 18.71 -11.11 -0.39
N TYR A 172 19.68 -10.48 -1.00
CA TYR A 172 19.85 -10.52 -2.45
C TYR A 172 21.32 -10.59 -2.81
N PHE A 173 21.59 -11.16 -3.96
CA PHE A 173 22.94 -11.22 -4.53
C PHE A 173 23.11 -10.03 -5.47
N SER A 174 24.29 -9.43 -5.45
CA SER A 174 24.69 -8.40 -6.41
C SER A 174 25.88 -8.89 -7.22
N SER A 175 25.98 -8.39 -8.44
CA SER A 175 27.18 -8.53 -9.25
C SER A 175 27.56 -7.16 -9.79
N SER A 176 28.85 -6.90 -9.87
CA SER A 176 29.40 -5.64 -10.38
C SER A 176 30.48 -5.92 -11.41
N TYR A 177 30.58 -5.02 -12.38
CA TYR A 177 31.63 -5.03 -13.42
C TYR A 177 32.17 -3.62 -13.54
N GLY A 178 33.49 -3.48 -13.64
CA GLY A 178 34.11 -2.18 -13.84
C GLY A 178 35.58 -2.12 -13.37
N LEU A 179 36.26 -1.07 -13.79
CA LEU A 179 37.64 -0.81 -13.33
C LEU A 179 37.63 -0.20 -11.91
N PRO A 180 38.62 -0.49 -11.06
CA PRO A 180 39.80 -1.34 -11.34
C PRO A 180 39.53 -2.84 -11.19
N TYR A 181 38.33 -3.26 -10.75
CA TYR A 181 37.97 -4.66 -10.57
C TYR A 181 37.15 -5.13 -11.77
N LEU A 182 37.51 -6.24 -12.39
CA LEU A 182 36.82 -6.75 -13.58
C LEU A 182 35.46 -7.30 -13.24
N TYR A 183 35.35 -7.96 -12.10
CA TYR A 183 34.07 -8.48 -11.61
C TYR A 183 34.01 -8.46 -10.09
N GLY A 184 32.79 -8.38 -9.56
CA GLY A 184 32.51 -8.51 -8.14
C GLY A 184 31.22 -9.26 -7.92
N VAL A 185 31.12 -9.92 -6.76
CA VAL A 185 29.91 -10.56 -6.28
C VAL A 185 29.68 -10.14 -4.84
N GLY A 186 28.43 -9.96 -4.47
CA GLY A 186 28.10 -9.53 -3.13
C GLY A 186 26.84 -10.19 -2.58
N ILE A 187 26.79 -10.28 -1.26
CA ILE A 187 25.59 -10.66 -0.50
C ILE A 187 25.12 -9.44 0.26
N ASN A 188 23.88 -9.11 0.07
CA ASN A 188 23.27 -7.93 0.65
C ASN A 188 22.12 -8.33 1.56
N TYR A 189 22.01 -7.65 2.68
CA TYR A 189 20.93 -7.82 3.63
C TYR A 189 20.29 -6.45 3.93
N ILE A 190 18.99 -6.37 3.73
CA ILE A 190 18.19 -5.19 4.08
C ILE A 190 17.20 -5.58 5.17
N ASN A 191 17.15 -4.76 6.20
CA ASN A 191 16.12 -4.78 7.23
C ASN A 191 15.68 -3.33 7.50
N LYS A 192 14.39 -3.07 7.68
CA LYS A 192 13.73 -1.75 7.95
C LYS A 192 14.64 -0.50 7.97
N LYS A 193 15.70 -0.51 8.78
CA LYS A 193 16.62 0.61 8.98
C LYS A 193 18.07 0.28 8.64
N ASN A 194 18.41 -1.00 8.47
CA ASN A 194 19.77 -1.45 8.30
C ASN A 194 19.98 -2.00 6.89
N TYR A 195 21.05 -1.60 6.27
CA TYR A 195 21.57 -2.19 5.05
C TYR A 195 22.99 -2.69 5.34
N LEU A 196 23.24 -3.94 5.06
CA LEU A 196 24.56 -4.56 5.17
C LEU A 196 24.91 -5.13 3.79
N SER A 197 26.13 -4.94 3.34
CA SER A 197 26.67 -5.67 2.21
C SER A 197 28.06 -6.24 2.53
N LEU A 198 28.31 -7.38 1.93
CA LEU A 198 29.61 -8.01 1.90
C LEU A 198 29.93 -8.28 0.43
N ASP A 199 30.92 -7.60 -0.09
CA ASP A 199 31.27 -7.64 -1.51
C ASP A 199 32.71 -8.14 -1.68
N LEU A 200 32.89 -9.11 -2.56
CA LEU A 200 34.18 -9.59 -3.04
C LEU A 200 34.38 -9.11 -4.47
N ASN A 201 35.41 -8.30 -4.66
CA ASN A 201 35.80 -7.79 -5.98
C ASN A 201 37.14 -8.33 -6.36
N SER A 202 37.29 -8.74 -7.61
CA SER A 202 38.52 -9.34 -8.13
C SER A 202 38.91 -8.74 -9.47
N SER A 203 40.19 -8.57 -9.70
CA SER A 203 40.78 -8.22 -10.99
C SER A 203 41.68 -9.34 -11.49
N TYR A 204 41.93 -9.36 -12.78
CA TYR A 204 42.75 -10.39 -13.45
C TYR A 204 44.21 -10.41 -12.98
N ILE A 205 44.69 -9.31 -12.34
CA ILE A 205 46.07 -9.15 -11.92
C ILE A 205 46.15 -8.75 -10.45
N TYR A 206 46.01 -9.74 -9.56
CA TYR A 206 46.36 -9.65 -8.12
C TYR A 206 45.64 -8.64 -7.24
N LEU A 207 44.56 -8.01 -7.68
CA LEU A 207 43.78 -7.12 -6.85
C LEU A 207 42.46 -7.80 -6.45
N ASN A 208 42.45 -8.34 -5.23
CA ASN A 208 41.24 -8.82 -4.62
C ASN A 208 40.89 -7.88 -3.47
N LYS A 209 39.62 -7.46 -3.41
CA LYS A 209 39.12 -6.59 -2.35
C LYS A 209 37.88 -7.20 -1.72
N LEU A 210 37.94 -7.39 -0.43
CA LEU A 210 36.77 -7.70 0.39
C LEU A 210 36.30 -6.40 1.06
N SER A 211 35.07 -6.00 0.78
CA SER A 211 34.49 -4.80 1.40
C SER A 211 33.24 -5.14 2.18
N PHE A 212 33.14 -4.50 3.31
CA PHE A 212 31.95 -4.53 4.15
C PHE A 212 31.34 -3.14 4.22
N CYS A 213 30.04 -3.06 3.98
CA CYS A 213 29.30 -1.80 4.09
C CYS A 213 28.15 -1.97 5.06
N TYR A 214 28.04 -1.04 5.98
CA TYR A 214 26.90 -0.92 6.89
C TYR A 214 26.31 0.48 6.76
N ASN A 215 25.02 0.56 6.45
CA ASN A 215 24.27 1.81 6.38
C ASN A 215 23.05 1.75 7.30
N TYR A 216 22.86 2.81 8.06
CA TYR A 216 21.66 2.99 8.89
C TYR A 216 20.79 4.10 8.33
N LYS A 217 19.51 3.81 8.11
CA LYS A 217 18.53 4.77 7.62
C LYS A 217 18.12 5.72 8.75
N LEU A 218 18.50 6.98 8.65
CA LEU A 218 18.16 8.03 9.60
C LEU A 218 16.76 8.59 9.36
N TYR A 219 16.49 8.99 8.12
CA TYR A 219 15.21 9.60 7.75
C TYR A 219 14.95 9.44 6.25
N ASN A 220 13.73 9.04 5.85
CA ASN A 220 13.29 8.84 4.47
C ASN A 220 14.32 8.11 3.59
N LYS A 221 15.07 8.83 2.75
CA LYS A 221 16.09 8.29 1.83
C LYS A 221 17.52 8.59 2.30
N ILE A 222 17.71 9.11 3.52
CA ILE A 222 19.03 9.46 4.05
C ILE A 222 19.57 8.28 4.84
N TYR A 223 20.74 7.80 4.43
CA TYR A 223 21.48 6.73 5.07
C TYR A 223 22.80 7.29 5.59
N PHE A 224 23.19 6.90 6.80
CA PHE A 224 24.53 7.12 7.32
C PHE A 224 25.22 5.78 7.44
N GLY A 225 26.43 5.65 6.92
CA GLY A 225 27.10 4.37 6.91
C GLY A 225 28.61 4.45 6.92
N LEU A 226 29.21 3.30 7.23
CA LEU A 226 30.65 3.03 7.20
C LEU A 226 30.92 2.01 6.09
N ASN A 227 31.91 2.31 5.28
CA ASN A 227 32.42 1.39 4.28
C ASN A 227 33.89 1.12 4.58
N THR A 228 34.23 -0.15 4.81
CA THR A 228 35.61 -0.60 5.02
C THR A 228 35.99 -1.55 3.89
N GLY A 229 37.12 -1.36 3.30
CA GLY A 229 37.64 -2.25 2.25
C GLY A 229 39.09 -2.03 2.01
#